data_dcc69654ffe3fa4c260ecf1a2048ebd9
#
_entry.id   dcc69654ffe3fa4c260ecf1a2048ebd9
#
_cell.length_a   1.000
_cell.length_b   1.000
_cell.length_c   1.000
_cell.angle_alpha   90.00
_cell.angle_beta   90.00
_cell.angle_gamma   90.00
#
_symmetry.space_group_name_H-M   'P 1'
#
loop_
_entity.id
_entity.type
_entity.pdbx_description
1 polymer ?
#
loop_
_entity_poly.entity_id
_entity_poly.type
_entity_poly.pdbx_seq_one_letter_code
_entity_poly.pdbx_strand_id
1 'polypeptide(L)'
;LLDAESEVTKLISEAKKQASTILDQANTRASNIVVEAKSDGDSERSRIVSSAKEEAEQEVSKLKEELKGQVATLAVSGAEKILSREIKQDDHKSLLDSLIKKL
;
A
#
# COMPACT_ATOMS: atom_id res chain seq x y z
N LEU A 1 -54.57 14.33 50.12
CA LEU A 1 -53.38 15.21 50.26
C LEU A 1 -52.11 14.40 50.46
N LEU A 2 -52.10 13.49 51.44
CA LEU A 2 -50.94 12.60 51.68
C LEU A 2 -50.71 11.63 50.53
N ASP A 3 -51.77 11.10 49.92
CA ASP A 3 -51.65 10.20 48.78
C ASP A 3 -51.13 10.91 47.51
N ALA A 4 -51.57 12.16 47.32
CA ALA A 4 -51.05 12.96 46.19
C ALA A 4 -49.61 13.34 46.36
N GLU A 5 -49.15 13.66 47.57
CA GLU A 5 -47.76 13.94 47.87
C GLU A 5 -46.91 12.67 47.72
N SER A 6 -47.41 11.52 48.16
CA SER A 6 -46.73 10.23 47.99
C SER A 6 -46.60 9.84 46.52
N GLU A 7 -47.64 10.07 45.73
CA GLU A 7 -47.62 9.80 44.28
C GLU A 7 -46.62 10.72 43.56
N VAL A 8 -46.58 12.00 43.92
CA VAL A 8 -45.61 12.94 43.34
C VAL A 8 -44.19 12.52 43.67
N THR A 9 -43.94 12.12 44.92
CA THR A 9 -42.64 11.65 45.37
C THR A 9 -42.23 10.39 44.59
N LYS A 10 -43.12 9.46 44.36
CA LYS A 10 -42.91 8.26 43.55
C LYS A 10 -42.57 8.59 42.12
N LEU A 11 -43.32 9.50 41.52
CA LEU A 11 -43.09 9.92 40.12
C LEU A 11 -41.72 10.60 39.97
N ILE A 12 -41.36 11.43 40.91
CA ILE A 12 -40.04 12.07 40.91
C ILE A 12 -38.92 11.03 41.06
N SER A 13 -39.10 10.08 41.98
CA SER A 13 -38.14 9.00 42.19
C SER A 13 -37.97 8.14 40.94
N GLU A 14 -39.06 7.78 40.29
CA GLU A 14 -39.04 7.01 39.05
C GLU A 14 -38.40 7.79 37.90
N ALA A 15 -38.74 9.09 37.79
CA ALA A 15 -38.13 9.96 36.79
C ALA A 15 -36.63 10.06 36.96
N LYS A 16 -36.16 10.22 38.21
CA LYS A 16 -34.74 10.23 38.54
C LYS A 16 -34.04 8.90 38.18
N LYS A 17 -34.69 7.80 38.48
CA LYS A 17 -34.25 6.46 38.15
C LYS A 17 -34.11 6.27 36.64
N GLN A 18 -35.12 6.66 35.90
CA GLN A 18 -35.09 6.59 34.43
C GLN A 18 -34.03 7.49 33.84
N ALA A 19 -33.88 8.70 34.36
CA ALA A 19 -32.84 9.62 33.94
C ALA A 19 -31.42 9.04 34.16
N SER A 20 -31.21 8.45 35.34
CA SER A 20 -29.94 7.76 35.67
C SER A 20 -29.68 6.61 34.74
N THR A 21 -30.67 5.78 34.46
CA THR A 21 -30.57 4.65 33.51
C THR A 21 -30.25 5.14 32.11
N ILE A 22 -30.90 6.19 31.64
CA ILE A 22 -30.67 6.78 30.34
C ILE A 22 -29.22 7.30 30.23
N LEU A 23 -28.73 7.98 31.26
CA LEU A 23 -27.37 8.49 31.32
C LEU A 23 -26.36 7.35 31.31
N ASP A 24 -26.60 6.29 32.09
CA ASP A 24 -25.71 5.12 32.12
C ASP A 24 -25.66 4.42 30.77
N GLN A 25 -26.83 4.23 30.15
CA GLN A 25 -26.93 3.65 28.82
C GLN A 25 -26.21 4.52 27.77
N ALA A 26 -26.38 5.84 27.85
CA ALA A 26 -25.73 6.78 26.94
C ALA A 26 -24.21 6.74 27.10
N ASN A 27 -23.73 6.70 28.34
CA ASN A 27 -22.30 6.59 28.62
C ASN A 27 -21.70 5.26 28.12
N THR A 28 -22.41 4.16 28.35
CA THR A 28 -21.99 2.85 27.85
C THR A 28 -21.96 2.83 26.33
N ARG A 29 -22.99 3.39 25.71
CA ARG A 29 -23.07 3.48 24.24
C ARG A 29 -21.96 4.36 23.67
N ALA A 30 -21.69 5.49 24.29
CA ALA A 30 -20.61 6.36 23.89
C ALA A 30 -19.24 5.66 23.98
N SER A 31 -19.01 4.94 25.09
CA SER A 31 -17.78 4.15 25.29
C SER A 31 -17.64 3.06 24.21
N ASN A 32 -18.72 2.35 23.93
CA ASN A 32 -18.73 1.31 22.90
C ASN A 32 -18.46 1.88 21.50
N ILE A 33 -19.04 3.04 21.18
CA ILE A 33 -18.79 3.73 19.92
C ILE A 33 -17.31 4.08 19.77
N VAL A 34 -16.70 4.59 20.82
CA VAL A 34 -15.26 4.93 20.79
C VAL A 34 -14.39 3.69 20.61
N VAL A 35 -14.68 2.62 21.34
CA VAL A 35 -13.94 1.34 21.22
C VAL A 35 -14.08 0.77 19.82
N GLU A 36 -15.29 0.75 19.29
CA GLU A 36 -15.57 0.24 17.94
C GLU A 36 -14.87 1.10 16.87
N ALA A 37 -14.94 2.43 17.01
CA ALA A 37 -14.27 3.33 16.09
C ALA A 37 -12.74 3.15 16.09
N LYS A 38 -12.14 2.94 17.25
CA LYS A 38 -10.69 2.63 17.35
C LYS A 38 -10.35 1.30 16.69
N SER A 39 -11.17 0.28 16.92
CA SER A 39 -10.97 -1.04 16.31
C SER A 39 -11.10 -0.96 14.79
N ASP A 40 -12.12 -0.29 14.29
CA ASP A 40 -12.35 -0.09 12.86
C ASP A 40 -11.21 0.74 12.23
N GLY A 41 -10.77 1.78 12.94
CA GLY A 41 -9.65 2.60 12.52
C GLY A 41 -8.35 1.82 12.41
N ASP A 42 -8.06 0.97 13.38
CA ASP A 42 -6.87 0.11 13.37
C ASP A 42 -6.92 -0.91 12.24
N SER A 43 -8.09 -1.53 12.01
CA SER A 43 -8.29 -2.46 10.90
C SER A 43 -8.08 -1.77 9.55
N GLU A 44 -8.66 -0.60 9.39
CA GLU A 44 -8.55 0.19 8.15
C GLU A 44 -7.12 0.64 7.91
N ARG A 45 -6.41 1.07 8.96
CA ARG A 45 -5.00 1.41 8.88
C ARG A 45 -4.16 0.22 8.42
N SER A 46 -4.38 -0.95 9.02
CA SER A 46 -3.67 -2.18 8.63
C SER A 46 -3.92 -2.54 7.17
N ARG A 47 -5.16 -2.38 6.72
CA ARG A 47 -5.54 -2.62 5.33
C ARG A 47 -4.81 -1.67 4.37
N ILE A 48 -4.79 -0.39 4.70
CA ILE A 48 -4.13 0.64 3.89
C ILE A 48 -2.63 0.39 3.83
N VAL A 49 -1.99 0.10 4.95
CA VAL A 49 -0.54 -0.18 5.01
C VAL A 49 -0.20 -1.43 4.21
N SER A 50 -0.98 -2.49 4.36
CA SER A 50 -0.79 -3.74 3.61
C SER A 50 -0.94 -3.52 2.10
N SER A 51 -1.98 -2.79 1.70
CA SER A 51 -2.23 -2.45 0.29
C SER A 51 -1.11 -1.58 -0.29
N ALA A 52 -0.65 -0.59 0.47
CA ALA A 52 0.45 0.28 0.06
C ALA A 52 1.77 -0.48 -0.12
N LYS A 53 2.05 -1.43 0.77
CA LYS A 53 3.22 -2.31 0.65
C LYS A 53 3.15 -3.18 -0.60
N GLU A 54 1.99 -3.77 -0.87
CA GLU A 54 1.77 -4.56 -2.08
C GLU A 54 1.99 -3.75 -3.34
N GLU A 55 1.42 -2.55 -3.40
CA GLU A 55 1.61 -1.63 -4.52
C GLU A 55 3.08 -1.25 -4.70
N ALA A 56 3.77 -0.95 -3.60
CA ALA A 56 5.19 -0.62 -3.63
C ALA A 56 6.04 -1.79 -4.13
N GLU A 57 5.74 -3.01 -3.69
CA GLU A 57 6.44 -4.23 -4.15
C GLU A 57 6.22 -4.48 -5.65
N GLN A 58 4.99 -4.30 -6.12
CA GLN A 58 4.65 -4.42 -7.54
C GLN A 58 5.39 -3.36 -8.37
N GLU A 59 5.46 -2.14 -7.88
CA GLU A 59 6.16 -1.05 -8.55
C GLU A 59 7.66 -1.30 -8.62
N VAL A 60 8.26 -1.75 -7.52
CA VAL A 60 9.69 -2.15 -7.48
C VAL A 60 9.97 -3.29 -8.46
N SER A 61 9.10 -4.30 -8.48
CA SER A 61 9.23 -5.43 -9.40
C SER A 61 9.16 -4.98 -10.86
N LYS A 62 8.23 -4.10 -11.18
CA LYS A 62 8.06 -3.52 -12.51
C LYS A 62 9.30 -2.71 -12.94
N LEU A 63 9.81 -1.88 -12.04
CA LEU A 63 11.03 -1.10 -12.28
C LEU A 63 12.25 -1.99 -12.50
N LYS A 64 12.38 -3.07 -11.74
CA LYS A 64 13.44 -4.05 -11.93
C LYS A 64 13.38 -4.70 -13.31
N GLU A 65 12.21 -5.07 -13.78
CA GLU A 65 12.04 -5.66 -15.11
C GLU A 65 12.37 -4.64 -16.22
N GLU A 66 11.91 -3.41 -16.07
CA GLU A 66 12.26 -2.34 -17.01
C GLU A 66 13.77 -2.08 -17.04
N LEU A 67 14.39 -2.04 -15.88
CA LEU A 67 15.83 -1.81 -15.75
C LEU A 67 16.63 -2.96 -16.37
N LYS A 68 16.23 -4.22 -16.15
CA LYS A 68 16.82 -5.39 -16.79
C LYS A 68 16.75 -5.29 -18.31
N GLY A 69 15.61 -4.88 -18.84
CA GLY A 69 15.43 -4.65 -20.27
C GLY A 69 16.36 -3.58 -20.81
N GLN A 70 16.49 -2.45 -20.12
CA GLN A 70 17.39 -1.37 -20.50
C GLN A 70 18.86 -1.79 -20.45
N VAL A 71 19.27 -2.51 -19.40
CA VAL A 71 20.64 -3.03 -19.27
C VAL A 71 20.94 -4.03 -20.37
N ALA A 72 20.03 -4.93 -20.68
CA ALA A 72 20.17 -5.90 -21.75
C ALA A 72 20.35 -5.20 -23.11
N THR A 73 19.51 -4.19 -23.40
CA THR A 73 19.60 -3.40 -24.63
C THR A 73 20.93 -2.67 -24.71
N LEU A 74 21.38 -2.07 -23.62
CA LEU A 74 22.65 -1.37 -23.54
C LEU A 74 23.84 -2.31 -23.73
N ALA A 75 23.80 -3.49 -23.12
CA ALA A 75 24.82 -4.51 -23.25
C ALA A 75 24.96 -5.01 -24.69
N VAL A 76 23.83 -5.30 -25.34
CA VAL A 76 23.80 -5.73 -26.75
C VAL A 76 24.31 -4.60 -27.66
N SER A 77 23.86 -3.38 -27.46
CA SER A 77 24.31 -2.21 -28.22
C SER A 77 25.83 -1.97 -28.06
N GLY A 78 26.34 -2.10 -26.84
CA GLY A 78 27.75 -1.99 -26.55
C GLY A 78 28.58 -3.10 -27.23
N ALA A 79 28.11 -4.33 -27.16
CA ALA A 79 28.72 -5.47 -27.81
C ALA A 79 28.74 -5.32 -29.33
N GLU A 80 27.67 -4.86 -29.92
CA GLU A 80 27.59 -4.58 -31.37
C GLU A 80 28.58 -3.52 -31.80
N LYS A 81 28.72 -2.45 -31.02
CA LYS A 81 29.70 -1.39 -31.31
C LYS A 81 31.13 -1.88 -31.21
N ILE A 82 31.46 -2.69 -30.22
CA ILE A 82 32.78 -3.28 -30.04
C ILE A 82 33.09 -4.22 -31.19
N LEU A 83 32.19 -5.12 -31.53
CA LEU A 83 32.35 -6.07 -32.63
C LEU A 83 32.48 -5.34 -33.98
N SER A 84 31.64 -4.35 -34.22
CA SER A 84 31.69 -3.54 -35.44
C SER A 84 33.03 -2.82 -35.57
N ARG A 85 33.54 -2.28 -34.48
CA ARG A 85 34.84 -1.57 -34.46
C ARG A 85 36.01 -2.52 -34.72
N GLU A 86 36.00 -3.71 -34.10
CA GLU A 86 37.02 -4.74 -34.29
C GLU A 86 37.02 -5.29 -35.72
N ILE A 87 35.84 -5.58 -36.24
CA ILE A 87 35.67 -6.05 -37.63
C ILE A 87 36.19 -5.01 -38.63
N LYS A 88 35.94 -3.72 -38.39
CA LYS A 88 36.37 -2.64 -39.29
C LYS A 88 37.84 -2.36 -39.22
N GLN A 89 38.49 -2.50 -38.06
CA GLN A 89 39.89 -2.09 -37.89
C GLN A 89 40.91 -3.21 -38.13
N ASP A 90 40.62 -4.43 -37.65
CA ASP A 90 41.62 -5.52 -37.71
C ASP A 90 41.15 -6.70 -38.55
N ASP A 91 39.99 -7.27 -38.23
CA ASP A 91 39.51 -8.51 -38.88
C ASP A 91 39.01 -8.31 -40.29
N HIS A 92 38.43 -7.18 -40.58
CA HIS A 92 37.91 -6.87 -41.91
C HIS A 92 39.02 -6.71 -42.93
N LYS A 93 40.09 -6.06 -42.52
CA LYS A 93 41.27 -5.85 -43.33
C LYS A 93 42.02 -7.16 -43.58
N SER A 94 42.20 -7.95 -42.53
CA SER A 94 42.84 -9.26 -42.60
C SER A 94 42.02 -10.25 -43.45
N LEU A 95 40.70 -10.27 -43.32
CA LEU A 95 39.81 -11.09 -44.12
C LEU A 95 39.80 -10.69 -45.58
N LEU A 96 39.77 -9.41 -45.86
CA LEU A 96 39.85 -8.86 -47.23
C LEU A 96 41.19 -9.19 -47.88
N ASP A 97 42.27 -9.00 -47.15
CA ASP A 97 43.63 -9.36 -47.63
C ASP A 97 43.75 -10.85 -47.88
N SER A 98 43.18 -11.69 -46.99
CA SER A 98 43.18 -13.13 -47.16
C SER A 98 42.34 -13.56 -48.37
N LEU A 99 41.22 -12.91 -48.64
CA LEU A 99 40.38 -13.14 -49.80
C LEU A 99 41.04 -12.72 -51.08
N ILE A 100 41.73 -11.60 -51.07
CA ILE A 100 42.50 -11.07 -52.21
C ILE A 100 43.66 -12.03 -52.57
N LYS A 101 44.34 -12.60 -51.59
CA LYS A 101 45.40 -13.56 -51.77
C LYS A 101 44.94 -14.89 -52.37
N LYS A 102 43.68 -15.25 -52.18
CA LYS A 102 43.05 -16.47 -52.73
C LYS A 102 42.57 -16.29 -54.17
N LEU A 103 42.47 -15.10 -54.62
CA LEU A 103 42.14 -14.77 -55.98
C LEU A 103 43.42 -14.81 -56.84
#